data_d9202dcc9e159222008836db71d8a457
#
_entry.id   d9202dcc9e159222008836db71d8a457
#
_cell.length_a   1.000
_cell.length_b   1.000
_cell.length_c   1.000
_cell.angle_alpha   90.00
_cell.angle_beta   90.00
_cell.angle_gamma   90.00
#
_symmetry.space_group_name_H-M   'P 1'
#
loop_
_entity.id
_entity.type
_entity.pdbx_description
1 polymer ?
#
loop_
_entity_poly.entity_id
_entity_poly.type
_entity_poly.pdbx_seq_one_letter_code
_entity_poly.pdbx_strand_id
1 'polypeptide(L)'
;MFEGFGNIEKNAPKELVREYETPDGKKVREVGPIVYGYSMTIGPDGKPNVREFGNIHSSLKGKGIKATEGLQISAEREPLVDVTVSENDVKVTVELPGVKKENIKINAYEGALEIIADQTQRKYHKTIDLPQDADIESAKSTYNNGIVEVTFRKKQQSKPKGKEIKVE
;
A
#
# COMPACT_ATOMS: atom_id res chain seq x y z
N MET A 1 -4.83 2.84 28.10
CA MET A 1 -4.26 3.20 26.78
C MET A 1 -2.95 2.47 26.47
N PHE A 2 -2.23 1.90 27.43
CA PHE A 2 -0.94 1.23 27.20
C PHE A 2 -0.98 -0.31 27.21
N GLU A 3 -2.09 -0.95 27.54
CA GLU A 3 -2.19 -2.42 27.57
C GLU A 3 -2.07 -3.09 26.19
N GLY A 4 -2.41 -2.38 25.13
CA GLY A 4 -2.26 -2.87 23.75
C GLY A 4 -0.80 -3.01 23.30
N PHE A 5 0.11 -2.23 23.87
CA PHE A 5 1.53 -2.28 23.48
C PHE A 5 2.26 -3.51 24.02
N GLY A 6 1.84 -4.08 25.15
CA GLY A 6 2.44 -5.31 25.71
C GLY A 6 2.25 -6.54 24.82
N ASN A 7 1.18 -6.59 24.02
CA ASN A 7 0.98 -7.66 23.04
C ASN A 7 1.80 -7.46 21.76
N ILE A 8 2.06 -6.21 21.41
CA ILE A 8 2.92 -5.83 20.28
C ILE A 8 4.35 -6.33 20.50
N GLU A 9 4.88 -6.13 21.69
CA GLU A 9 6.23 -6.56 22.04
C GLU A 9 6.43 -8.07 21.94
N LYS A 10 5.43 -8.85 22.38
CA LYS A 10 5.50 -10.33 22.39
C LYS A 10 5.39 -10.94 20.99
N ASN A 11 4.67 -10.29 20.09
CA ASN A 11 4.38 -10.80 18.74
C ASN A 11 5.13 -10.06 17.63
N ALA A 12 6.07 -9.19 17.98
CA ALA A 12 6.84 -8.45 16.99
C ALA A 12 7.74 -9.38 16.17
N PRO A 13 7.77 -9.25 14.84
CA PRO A 13 8.72 -9.94 13.99
C PRO A 13 10.16 -9.65 14.42
N LYS A 14 11.03 -10.66 14.34
CA LYS A 14 12.44 -10.54 14.77
C LYS A 14 13.18 -9.41 14.05
N GLU A 15 12.80 -9.12 12.82
CA GLU A 15 13.39 -8.07 11.99
C GLU A 15 13.14 -6.65 12.55
N LEU A 16 12.10 -6.50 13.37
CA LEU A 16 11.75 -5.25 14.03
C LEU A 16 12.25 -5.16 15.47
N VAL A 17 12.88 -6.21 15.98
CA VAL A 17 13.40 -6.25 17.36
C VAL A 17 14.90 -6.05 17.34
N ARG A 18 15.38 -5.08 18.13
CA ARG A 18 16.80 -4.85 18.38
C ARG A 18 17.05 -5.00 19.87
N GLU A 19 18.11 -5.73 20.22
CA GLU A 19 18.57 -5.86 21.59
C GLU A 19 20.01 -5.32 21.68
N TYR A 20 20.23 -4.44 22.63
CA TYR A 20 21.57 -3.89 22.90
C TYR A 20 21.74 -3.62 24.38
N GLU A 21 22.99 -3.51 24.80
CA GLU A 21 23.37 -3.18 26.17
C GLU A 21 23.84 -1.72 26.23
N THR A 22 23.28 -0.98 27.18
CA THR A 22 23.69 0.41 27.44
C THR A 22 25.03 0.45 28.18
N PRO A 23 25.77 1.57 28.14
CA PRO A 23 27.07 1.69 28.85
C PRO A 23 26.99 1.46 30.36
N ASP A 24 25.83 1.58 30.95
CA ASP A 24 25.56 1.29 32.38
C ASP A 24 25.14 -0.17 32.64
N GLY A 25 25.29 -1.05 31.62
CA GLY A 25 25.07 -2.49 31.77
C GLY A 25 23.61 -2.94 31.72
N LYS A 26 22.68 -2.06 31.32
CA LYS A 26 21.26 -2.42 31.19
C LYS A 26 20.98 -2.98 29.80
N LYS A 27 20.24 -4.07 29.75
CA LYS A 27 19.71 -4.63 28.50
C LYS A 27 18.49 -3.84 28.07
N VAL A 28 18.54 -3.31 26.86
CA VAL A 28 17.42 -2.61 26.22
C VAL A 28 16.94 -3.43 25.04
N ARG A 29 15.63 -3.58 24.95
CA ARG A 29 14.94 -4.17 23.80
C ARG A 29 14.11 -3.09 23.13
N GLU A 30 14.44 -2.79 21.91
CA GLU A 30 13.74 -1.82 21.07
C GLU A 30 12.91 -2.56 20.02
N VAL A 31 11.65 -2.19 19.88
CA VAL A 31 10.75 -2.73 18.86
C VAL A 31 10.34 -1.61 17.93
N GLY A 32 10.66 -1.74 16.67
CA GLY A 32 10.28 -0.73 15.69
C GLY A 32 11.17 -0.68 14.46
N PRO A 33 10.88 0.25 13.59
CA PRO A 33 9.87 1.30 13.69
C PRO A 33 8.45 0.78 13.51
N ILE A 34 7.52 1.35 14.26
CA ILE A 34 6.10 1.08 14.18
C ILE A 34 5.44 2.26 13.47
N VAL A 35 4.72 2.00 12.39
CA VAL A 35 4.01 3.00 11.59
C VAL A 35 2.55 2.56 11.45
N TYR A 36 1.64 3.46 11.78
CA TYR A 36 0.21 3.26 11.57
C TYR A 36 -0.43 4.58 11.16
N GLY A 37 -1.32 4.50 10.21
CA GLY A 37 -2.14 5.62 9.82
C GLY A 37 -3.39 5.14 9.09
N TYR A 38 -4.34 6.04 8.95
CA TYR A 38 -5.53 5.79 8.15
C TYR A 38 -5.95 7.05 7.41
N SER A 39 -6.59 6.86 6.28
CA SER A 39 -7.31 7.91 5.57
C SER A 39 -8.77 7.48 5.40
N MET A 40 -9.67 8.44 5.48
CA MET A 40 -11.09 8.22 5.27
C MET A 40 -11.60 9.15 4.19
N THR A 41 -12.27 8.58 3.20
CA THR A 41 -12.98 9.33 2.16
C THR A 41 -14.46 8.95 2.21
N ILE A 42 -15.33 9.90 1.91
CA ILE A 42 -16.77 9.65 1.79
C ILE A 42 -17.07 9.58 0.29
N GLY A 43 -17.54 8.43 -0.17
CA GLY A 43 -17.92 8.22 -1.55
C GLY A 43 -19.21 8.96 -1.95
N PRO A 44 -19.55 9.00 -3.24
CA PRO A 44 -20.80 9.62 -3.73
C PRO A 44 -22.06 8.98 -3.15
N ASP A 45 -21.96 7.73 -2.68
CA ASP A 45 -23.01 6.97 -2.00
C ASP A 45 -23.14 7.28 -0.51
N GLY A 46 -22.38 8.26 -0.01
CA GLY A 46 -22.36 8.68 1.40
C GLY A 46 -21.66 7.68 2.33
N LYS A 47 -21.07 6.61 1.82
CA LYS A 47 -20.39 5.61 2.65
C LYS A 47 -18.93 5.99 2.88
N PRO A 48 -18.43 5.83 4.11
CA PRO A 48 -17.01 6.02 4.39
C PRO A 48 -16.19 4.87 3.81
N ASN A 49 -15.15 5.20 3.08
CA ASN A 49 -14.10 4.29 2.68
C ASN A 49 -12.85 4.59 3.52
N VAL A 50 -12.47 3.65 4.37
CA VAL A 50 -11.30 3.77 5.25
C VAL A 50 -10.16 2.94 4.67
N ARG A 51 -9.01 3.57 4.49
CA ARG A 51 -7.76 2.90 4.09
C ARG A 51 -6.77 3.01 5.24
N GLU A 52 -6.23 1.88 5.65
CA GLU A 52 -5.15 1.81 6.63
C GLU A 52 -3.81 1.67 5.91
N PHE A 53 -2.76 2.22 6.49
CA PHE A 53 -1.39 2.10 5.98
C PHE A 53 -0.39 1.98 7.13
N GLY A 54 0.77 1.41 6.83
CA GLY A 54 1.82 1.16 7.81
C GLY A 54 2.14 -0.32 7.98
N ASN A 55 2.64 -0.70 9.15
CA ASN A 55 2.98 -2.08 9.49
C ASN A 55 2.21 -2.65 10.68
N ILE A 56 1.16 -1.94 11.09
CA ILE A 56 0.16 -2.45 12.03
C ILE A 56 -1.15 -2.64 11.28
N HIS A 57 -1.70 -3.84 11.38
CA HIS A 57 -3.01 -4.17 10.82
C HIS A 57 -3.96 -4.57 11.93
N SER A 58 -5.17 -4.03 11.90
CA SER A 58 -6.23 -4.51 12.78
C SER A 58 -6.87 -5.75 12.18
N SER A 59 -6.93 -6.84 12.92
CA SER A 59 -7.62 -8.09 12.49
C SER A 59 -9.14 -7.94 12.43
N LEU A 60 -9.66 -6.72 12.34
CA LEU A 60 -11.09 -6.45 12.38
C LEU A 60 -11.77 -6.71 11.02
N LYS A 61 -11.72 -7.95 10.55
CA LYS A 61 -12.72 -8.46 9.60
C LYS A 61 -13.91 -9.03 10.38
N GLY A 62 -14.89 -8.17 10.66
CA GLY A 62 -16.23 -8.61 11.06
C GLY A 62 -16.65 -8.26 12.48
N LYS A 63 -17.72 -7.48 12.57
CA LYS A 63 -18.66 -7.31 13.68
C LYS A 63 -18.09 -7.18 15.11
N GLY A 64 -18.04 -5.95 15.60
CA GLY A 64 -18.02 -5.65 17.03
C GLY A 64 -16.64 -5.22 17.52
N ILE A 65 -16.56 -3.94 17.81
CA ILE A 65 -15.37 -3.26 18.36
C ILE A 65 -15.07 -3.84 19.75
N LYS A 66 -14.06 -4.69 19.85
CA LYS A 66 -13.23 -4.80 21.04
C LYS A 66 -11.80 -4.45 20.65
N ALA A 67 -11.42 -3.25 20.95
CA ALA A 67 -10.21 -2.58 20.45
C ALA A 67 -8.87 -3.11 20.99
N THR A 68 -8.83 -4.27 21.61
CA THR A 68 -7.65 -4.77 22.35
C THR A 68 -7.14 -6.16 21.94
N GLU A 69 -7.88 -6.89 21.11
CA GLU A 69 -7.45 -8.21 20.68
C GLU A 69 -7.27 -8.23 19.16
N GLY A 70 -6.06 -7.97 18.66
CA GLY A 70 -5.78 -8.22 17.25
C GLY A 70 -4.90 -7.23 16.50
N LEU A 71 -4.11 -6.39 17.17
CA LEU A 71 -3.06 -5.65 16.48
C LEU A 71 -1.92 -6.61 16.11
N GLN A 72 -1.75 -6.85 14.82
CA GLN A 72 -0.62 -7.61 14.30
C GLN A 72 0.39 -6.64 13.69
N ILE A 73 1.65 -6.77 14.09
CA ILE A 73 2.76 -6.07 13.45
C ILE A 73 3.33 -6.97 12.36
N SER A 74 3.45 -6.43 11.16
CA SER A 74 4.17 -7.08 10.06
C SER A 74 5.57 -6.50 9.92
N ALA A 75 6.54 -7.32 9.52
CA ALA A 75 7.83 -6.84 9.04
C ALA A 75 7.67 -6.07 7.71
N GLU A 76 6.65 -6.40 6.93
CA GLU A 76 6.26 -5.69 5.73
C GLU A 76 5.39 -4.49 6.08
N ARG A 77 5.66 -3.39 5.41
CA ARG A 77 4.88 -2.15 5.53
C ARG A 77 4.02 -1.96 4.30
N GLU A 78 2.82 -1.47 4.50
CA GLU A 78 2.06 -0.92 3.41
C GLU A 78 2.54 0.50 3.11
N PRO A 79 2.98 0.78 1.87
CA PRO A 79 3.38 2.13 1.48
C PRO A 79 2.16 3.03 1.31
N LEU A 80 2.39 4.35 1.37
CA LEU A 80 1.39 5.32 0.91
C LEU A 80 1.25 5.23 -0.60
N VAL A 81 0.00 5.20 -1.06
CA VAL A 81 -0.35 5.07 -2.47
C VAL A 81 -1.40 6.12 -2.83
N ASP A 82 -1.16 6.80 -3.94
CA ASP A 82 -2.15 7.65 -4.61
C ASP A 82 -2.42 7.13 -6.02
N VAL A 83 -3.68 7.09 -6.42
CA VAL A 83 -4.10 6.69 -7.76
C VAL A 83 -4.91 7.81 -8.38
N THR A 84 -4.35 8.43 -9.40
CA THR A 84 -4.99 9.49 -10.18
C THR A 84 -5.45 8.93 -11.53
N VAL A 85 -6.73 9.09 -11.82
CA VAL A 85 -7.35 8.67 -13.08
C VAL A 85 -7.75 9.89 -13.87
N SER A 86 -7.15 10.07 -15.04
CA SER A 86 -7.50 11.11 -16.02
C SER A 86 -8.33 10.54 -17.18
N GLU A 87 -8.64 11.36 -18.17
CA GLU A 87 -9.35 10.88 -19.37
C GLU A 87 -8.56 9.82 -20.15
N ASN A 88 -7.24 10.00 -20.24
CA ASN A 88 -6.38 9.19 -21.10
C ASN A 88 -5.44 8.26 -20.35
N ASP A 89 -5.14 8.55 -19.09
CA ASP A 89 -4.10 7.89 -18.33
C ASP A 89 -4.57 7.52 -16.92
N VAL A 90 -3.93 6.49 -16.37
CA VAL A 90 -3.98 6.12 -14.95
C VAL A 90 -2.57 6.27 -14.41
N LYS A 91 -2.39 7.07 -13.37
CA LYS A 91 -1.11 7.30 -12.69
C LYS A 91 -1.18 6.77 -11.26
N VAL A 92 -0.25 5.92 -10.91
CA VAL A 92 -0.09 5.38 -9.56
C VAL A 92 1.20 5.94 -8.99
N THR A 93 1.11 6.57 -7.83
CA THR A 93 2.25 7.11 -7.08
C THR A 93 2.40 6.34 -5.79
N VAL A 94 3.60 5.85 -5.49
CA VAL A 94 3.87 5.04 -4.30
C VAL A 94 5.12 5.55 -3.59
N GLU A 95 5.01 5.78 -2.29
CA GLU A 95 6.12 6.24 -1.46
C GLU A 95 6.89 5.06 -0.88
N LEU A 96 8.17 4.93 -1.26
CA LEU A 96 9.09 3.90 -0.80
C LEU A 96 10.38 4.55 -0.23
N PRO A 97 10.29 5.34 0.85
CA PRO A 97 11.42 6.11 1.34
C PRO A 97 12.57 5.19 1.80
N GLY A 98 13.76 5.51 1.34
CA GLY A 98 14.99 4.81 1.73
C GLY A 98 15.18 3.43 1.11
N VAL A 99 14.40 3.06 0.10
CA VAL A 99 14.59 1.86 -0.71
C VAL A 99 15.50 2.19 -1.88
N LYS A 100 16.38 1.29 -2.27
CA LYS A 100 17.17 1.40 -3.49
C LYS A 100 16.38 0.90 -4.69
N LYS A 101 16.57 1.53 -5.85
CA LYS A 101 15.87 1.16 -7.08
C LYS A 101 15.97 -0.33 -7.42
N GLU A 102 17.13 -0.92 -7.20
CA GLU A 102 17.43 -2.32 -7.49
C GLU A 102 16.61 -3.31 -6.66
N ASN A 103 16.08 -2.83 -5.54
CA ASN A 103 15.27 -3.63 -4.62
C ASN A 103 13.77 -3.49 -4.84
N ILE A 104 13.36 -2.78 -5.90
CA ILE A 104 11.96 -2.56 -6.24
C ILE A 104 11.57 -3.49 -7.38
N LYS A 105 10.49 -4.26 -7.18
CA LYS A 105 9.85 -5.07 -8.20
C LYS A 105 8.42 -4.58 -8.40
N ILE A 106 8.04 -4.43 -9.65
CA ILE A 106 6.70 -3.96 -10.04
C ILE A 106 6.14 -4.98 -11.03
N ASN A 107 4.98 -5.52 -10.72
CA ASN A 107 4.25 -6.45 -11.57
C ASN A 107 2.88 -5.85 -11.88
N ALA A 108 2.56 -5.71 -13.17
CA ALA A 108 1.24 -5.26 -13.62
C ALA A 108 0.43 -6.46 -14.12
N TYR A 109 -0.80 -6.55 -13.65
CA TYR A 109 -1.79 -7.54 -14.04
C TYR A 109 -3.05 -6.84 -14.54
N GLU A 110 -3.93 -7.53 -15.22
CA GLU A 110 -5.23 -6.96 -15.54
C GLU A 110 -6.01 -6.65 -14.25
N GLY A 111 -6.29 -5.36 -14.04
CA GLY A 111 -6.99 -4.87 -12.86
C GLY A 111 -6.17 -4.73 -11.59
N ALA A 112 -4.85 -5.00 -11.61
CA ALA A 112 -4.02 -4.87 -10.42
C ALA A 112 -2.57 -4.49 -10.71
N LEU A 113 -1.95 -3.75 -9.81
CA LEU A 113 -0.52 -3.43 -9.78
C LEU A 113 0.06 -3.91 -8.46
N GLU A 114 1.05 -4.77 -8.52
CA GLU A 114 1.78 -5.23 -7.33
C GLU A 114 3.12 -4.54 -7.25
N ILE A 115 3.44 -4.00 -6.08
CA ILE A 115 4.73 -3.38 -5.79
C ILE A 115 5.34 -4.08 -4.59
N ILE A 116 6.56 -4.56 -4.76
CA ILE A 116 7.36 -5.23 -3.75
C ILE A 116 8.68 -4.47 -3.65
N ALA A 117 9.06 -4.09 -2.44
CA ALA A 117 10.37 -3.56 -2.16
C ALA A 117 10.98 -4.31 -0.99
N ASP A 118 12.08 -5.03 -1.24
CA ASP A 118 12.77 -5.85 -0.25
C ASP A 118 14.18 -5.31 -0.01
N GLN A 119 14.34 -4.70 1.15
CA GLN A 119 15.64 -4.25 1.65
C GLN A 119 15.77 -4.63 3.12
N THR A 120 16.95 -5.00 3.55
CA THR A 120 17.28 -5.66 4.85
C THR A 120 16.50 -5.13 6.08
N GLN A 121 16.17 -3.85 6.12
CA GLN A 121 15.44 -3.23 7.22
C GLN A 121 14.10 -2.59 6.81
N ARG A 122 13.73 -2.69 5.53
CA ARG A 122 12.54 -2.03 4.98
C ARG A 122 11.94 -2.91 3.91
N LYS A 123 10.82 -3.53 4.26
CA LYS A 123 10.05 -4.35 3.33
C LYS A 123 8.70 -3.68 3.10
N TYR A 124 8.37 -3.48 1.85
CA TYR A 124 7.07 -2.96 1.44
C TYR A 124 6.42 -3.94 0.48
N HIS A 125 5.15 -4.16 0.67
CA HIS A 125 4.33 -4.93 -0.25
C HIS A 125 2.96 -4.29 -0.36
N LYS A 126 2.49 -4.06 -1.57
CA LYS A 126 1.16 -3.54 -1.84
C LYS A 126 0.64 -4.02 -3.18
N THR A 127 -0.59 -4.49 -3.15
CA THR A 127 -1.40 -4.68 -4.36
C THR A 127 -2.39 -3.52 -4.47
N ILE A 128 -2.45 -2.91 -5.64
CA ILE A 128 -3.22 -1.71 -5.94
C ILE A 128 -4.21 -2.07 -7.04
N ASP A 129 -5.48 -1.80 -6.81
CA ASP A 129 -6.51 -2.02 -7.82
C ASP A 129 -6.36 -0.99 -8.95
N LEU A 130 -6.34 -1.47 -10.18
CA LEU A 130 -6.33 -0.66 -11.39
C LEU A 130 -7.71 -0.66 -12.06
N PRO A 131 -8.11 0.45 -12.71
CA PRO A 131 -9.26 0.45 -13.58
C PRO A 131 -9.13 -0.61 -14.70
N GLN A 132 -10.25 -1.21 -15.08
CA GLN A 132 -10.30 -2.25 -16.12
C GLN A 132 -9.81 -1.77 -17.50
N ASP A 133 -9.93 -0.46 -17.73
CA ASP A 133 -9.48 0.20 -18.96
C ASP A 133 -8.00 0.60 -18.94
N ALA A 134 -7.26 0.32 -17.87
CA ALA A 134 -5.81 0.52 -17.84
C ALA A 134 -5.12 -0.47 -18.80
N ASP A 135 -4.32 0.05 -19.73
CA ASP A 135 -3.52 -0.76 -20.63
C ASP A 135 -2.17 -1.08 -20.00
N ILE A 136 -2.03 -2.31 -19.49
CA ILE A 136 -0.82 -2.77 -18.81
C ILE A 136 0.40 -2.82 -19.72
N GLU A 137 0.22 -3.03 -21.03
CA GLU A 137 1.30 -3.04 -22.03
C GLU A 137 1.92 -1.64 -22.23
N SER A 138 1.16 -0.60 -21.90
CA SER A 138 1.61 0.79 -22.00
C SER A 138 2.38 1.26 -20.78
N ALA A 139 2.54 0.43 -19.76
CA ALA A 139 3.09 0.79 -18.45
C ALA A 139 4.49 1.40 -18.56
N LYS A 140 4.67 2.55 -17.92
CA LYS A 140 5.97 3.21 -17.72
C LYS A 140 6.15 3.52 -16.26
N SER A 141 7.35 3.29 -15.73
CA SER A 141 7.67 3.58 -14.35
C SER A 141 8.90 4.45 -14.22
N THR A 142 8.89 5.31 -13.22
CA THR A 142 10.04 6.11 -12.78
C THR A 142 10.20 5.98 -11.27
N TYR A 143 11.44 6.13 -10.80
CA TYR A 143 11.75 6.15 -9.39
C TYR A 143 12.70 7.29 -9.08
N ASN A 144 12.27 8.22 -8.24
CA ASN A 144 13.06 9.36 -7.79
C ASN A 144 12.76 9.66 -6.32
N ASN A 145 13.82 9.91 -5.53
CA ASN A 145 13.72 10.37 -4.14
C ASN A 145 12.73 9.57 -3.26
N GLY A 146 12.70 8.25 -3.43
CA GLY A 146 11.80 7.40 -2.65
C GLY A 146 10.36 7.34 -3.17
N ILE A 147 10.09 7.89 -4.36
CA ILE A 147 8.76 7.87 -4.97
C ILE A 147 8.82 7.07 -6.28
N VAL A 148 7.98 6.04 -6.37
CA VAL A 148 7.69 5.33 -7.62
C VAL A 148 6.45 5.95 -8.24
N GLU A 149 6.54 6.29 -9.52
CA GLU A 149 5.39 6.62 -10.35
C GLU A 149 5.24 5.57 -11.44
N VAL A 150 4.04 5.02 -11.60
CA VAL A 150 3.68 4.13 -12.70
C VAL A 150 2.53 4.74 -13.46
N THR A 151 2.70 4.92 -14.77
CA THR A 151 1.68 5.50 -15.65
C THR A 151 1.25 4.47 -16.69
N PHE A 152 -0.05 4.31 -16.83
CA PHE A 152 -0.70 3.49 -17.83
C PHE A 152 -1.55 4.38 -18.74
N ARG A 153 -1.61 4.09 -20.02
CA ARG A 153 -2.62 4.66 -20.91
C ARG A 153 -3.95 3.91 -20.69
N LYS A 154 -5.04 4.59 -20.92
CA LYS A 154 -6.34 3.91 -20.99
C LYS A 154 -6.52 3.24 -22.35
N LYS A 155 -7.05 2.04 -22.34
CA LYS A 155 -7.50 1.35 -23.56
C LYS A 155 -8.55 2.25 -24.23
N GLN A 156 -8.32 2.61 -25.49
CA GLN A 156 -9.33 3.35 -26.22
C GLN A 156 -10.57 2.45 -26.37
N GLN A 157 -11.66 2.84 -25.73
CA GLN A 157 -12.95 2.24 -26.05
C GLN A 157 -13.21 2.56 -27.53
N SER A 158 -13.20 1.54 -28.37
CA SER A 158 -13.67 1.68 -29.74
C SER A 158 -15.12 2.18 -29.65
N LYS A 159 -15.35 3.44 -30.02
CA LYS A 159 -16.72 3.95 -30.14
C LYS A 159 -17.49 2.94 -30.97
N PRO A 160 -18.65 2.43 -30.52
CA PRO A 160 -19.43 1.54 -31.34
C PRO A 160 -19.67 2.24 -32.67
N LYS A 161 -19.29 1.58 -33.78
CA LYS A 161 -19.55 2.10 -35.11
C LYS A 161 -21.06 2.11 -35.30
N GLY A 162 -21.65 3.27 -35.04
CA GLY A 162 -23.05 3.49 -35.39
C GLY A 162 -23.18 3.42 -36.92
N LYS A 163 -24.12 2.60 -37.38
CA LYS A 163 -24.51 2.60 -38.79
C LYS A 163 -25.74 3.49 -38.93
N GLU A 164 -25.62 4.53 -39.73
CA GLU A 164 -26.77 5.33 -40.12
C GLU A 164 -27.75 4.48 -40.93
N ILE A 165 -28.98 4.37 -40.45
CA ILE A 165 -30.04 3.67 -41.16
C ILE A 165 -30.88 4.75 -41.87
N LYS A 166 -30.90 4.73 -43.19
CA LYS A 166 -31.78 5.62 -43.98
C LYS A 166 -33.19 5.11 -43.86
N VAL A 167 -34.10 6.03 -43.58
CA VAL A 167 -35.55 5.77 -43.60
C VAL A 167 -36.00 5.88 -45.08
N GLU A 168 -36.58 4.83 -45.59
CA GLU A 168 -37.21 4.82 -46.90
C GLU A 168 -38.65 5.29 -46.77
#